data_5a70fec10251cf19ebeb801e47e321c0
#
_entry.id   5a70fec10251cf19ebeb801e47e321c0
#
_cell.length_a   1.000
_cell.length_b   1.000
_cell.length_c   1.000
_cell.angle_alpha   90.00
_cell.angle_beta   90.00
_cell.angle_gamma   90.00
#
_symmetry.space_group_name_H-M   'P 1'
#
loop_
_entity.id
_entity.type
_entity.pdbx_description
1 polymer ?
#
loop_
_entity_poly.entity_id
_entity_poly.type
_entity_poly.pdbx_seq_one_letter_code
_entity_poly.pdbx_strand_id
1 'polypeptide(L)'
;MARPIANPIISELRERIQHLEGAAARATAVLPFGIPGIDERLPGGGLAYGAIHEFAGGGTGAIDGAAAALFAAGVAARTTGVVVWCLARPDLFAPALAGAGLHPDRVIYVEAVREEHVLEACEEALRFGGLGAVVAEAVRLPMVVSRRLQLAAEGSGTLGLIIRRWRRQTEAADFGHPTASASRWRISVLPSQPLPVPGVGRARWLAELIRIKAGDSADFIVEACDGQGRLRISSDAADGSYQTRRSVHSG
;
A
#
# COMPACT_ATOMS: atom_id res chain seq x y z
N MET A 1 -25.69 -6.28 47.46
CA MET A 1 -25.09 -7.12 46.39
C MET A 1 -23.81 -6.47 45.94
N ALA A 2 -22.66 -7.07 46.28
CA ALA A 2 -21.35 -6.56 45.90
C ALA A 2 -21.05 -6.89 44.41
N ARG A 3 -20.64 -5.90 43.59
CA ARG A 3 -20.13 -6.10 42.25
C ARG A 3 -18.84 -6.93 42.33
N PRO A 4 -18.68 -7.97 41.52
CA PRO A 4 -17.44 -8.71 41.45
C PRO A 4 -16.30 -7.79 41.02
N ILE A 5 -15.25 -7.70 41.81
CA ILE A 5 -14.02 -6.99 41.48
C ILE A 5 -13.40 -7.74 40.30
N ALA A 6 -13.42 -7.12 39.15
CA ALA A 6 -12.76 -7.67 37.96
C ALA A 6 -11.25 -7.79 38.24
N ASN A 7 -10.73 -9.02 38.23
CA ASN A 7 -9.31 -9.26 38.45
C ASN A 7 -8.53 -8.62 37.24
N PRO A 8 -7.66 -7.64 37.51
CA PRO A 8 -6.95 -6.91 36.46
C PRO A 8 -6.12 -7.85 35.56
N ILE A 9 -5.58 -8.94 36.13
CA ILE A 9 -4.82 -9.95 35.37
C ILE A 9 -5.70 -10.67 34.33
N ILE A 10 -6.95 -10.96 34.69
CA ILE A 10 -7.90 -11.62 33.77
C ILE A 10 -8.31 -10.68 32.63
N SER A 11 -8.46 -9.38 32.93
CA SER A 11 -8.75 -8.37 31.88
C SER A 11 -7.59 -8.24 30.90
N GLU A 12 -6.37 -8.13 31.41
CA GLU A 12 -5.15 -8.06 30.59
C GLU A 12 -4.95 -9.32 29.73
N LEU A 13 -5.18 -10.51 30.29
CA LEU A 13 -5.10 -11.77 29.55
C LEU A 13 -6.18 -11.85 28.46
N ARG A 14 -7.40 -11.39 28.72
CA ARG A 14 -8.46 -11.35 27.70
C ARG A 14 -8.13 -10.40 26.57
N GLU A 15 -7.62 -9.20 26.87
CA GLU A 15 -7.16 -8.26 25.84
C GLU A 15 -6.04 -8.85 25.00
N ARG A 16 -5.10 -9.54 25.63
CA ARG A 16 -3.99 -10.20 24.94
C ARG A 16 -4.45 -11.36 24.07
N ILE A 17 -5.41 -12.17 24.54
CA ILE A 17 -6.03 -13.24 23.73
C ILE A 17 -6.79 -12.65 22.56
N GLN A 18 -7.63 -11.62 22.75
CA GLN A 18 -8.35 -10.95 21.67
C GLN A 18 -7.40 -10.35 20.63
N HIS A 19 -6.27 -9.80 21.08
CA HIS A 19 -5.24 -9.27 20.20
C HIS A 19 -4.59 -10.38 19.35
N LEU A 20 -4.24 -11.52 19.98
CA LEU A 20 -3.65 -12.68 19.30
C LEU A 20 -4.64 -13.35 18.33
N GLU A 21 -5.88 -13.52 18.72
CA GLU A 21 -6.93 -14.09 17.87
C GLU A 21 -7.22 -13.15 16.68
N GLY A 22 -7.28 -11.84 16.91
CA GLY A 22 -7.43 -10.84 15.85
C GLY A 22 -6.24 -10.80 14.90
N ALA A 23 -5.01 -11.00 15.36
CA ALA A 23 -3.83 -11.09 14.54
C ALA A 23 -3.82 -12.36 13.68
N ALA A 24 -4.17 -13.52 14.25
CA ALA A 24 -4.27 -14.79 13.52
C ALA A 24 -5.35 -14.74 12.44
N ALA A 25 -6.52 -14.17 12.72
CA ALA A 25 -7.60 -14.00 11.75
C ALA A 25 -7.21 -13.04 10.62
N ARG A 26 -6.47 -11.96 10.94
CA ARG A 26 -5.97 -11.01 9.93
C ARG A 26 -4.86 -11.58 9.07
N ALA A 27 -4.00 -12.46 9.62
CA ALA A 27 -2.92 -13.08 8.85
C ALA A 27 -3.42 -13.96 7.69
N THR A 28 -4.67 -14.42 7.73
CA THR A 28 -5.32 -15.17 6.65
C THR A 28 -6.27 -14.32 5.80
N ALA A 29 -6.52 -13.08 6.20
CA ALA A 29 -7.42 -12.16 5.50
C ALA A 29 -6.72 -11.43 4.36
N VAL A 30 -7.50 -11.00 3.38
CA VAL A 30 -7.04 -10.17 2.27
C VAL A 30 -7.88 -8.88 2.18
N LEU A 31 -7.31 -7.84 1.61
CA LEU A 31 -7.98 -6.60 1.25
C LEU A 31 -8.21 -6.60 -0.27
N PRO A 32 -9.41 -6.92 -0.76
CA PRO A 32 -9.68 -6.91 -2.19
C PRO A 32 -9.71 -5.49 -2.74
N PHE A 33 -9.34 -5.31 -4.01
CA PHE A 33 -9.50 -4.03 -4.70
C PHE A 33 -10.97 -3.76 -5.07
N GLY A 34 -11.79 -4.80 -5.10
CA GLY A 34 -13.17 -4.75 -5.58
C GLY A 34 -13.24 -4.68 -7.10
N ILE A 35 -12.19 -5.09 -7.78
CA ILE A 35 -12.05 -5.14 -9.24
C ILE A 35 -11.67 -6.57 -9.60
N PRO A 36 -12.60 -7.37 -10.17
CA PRO A 36 -12.35 -8.80 -10.43
C PRO A 36 -11.05 -9.06 -11.19
N GLY A 37 -10.76 -8.27 -12.23
CA GLY A 37 -9.54 -8.44 -13.03
C GLY A 37 -8.24 -8.23 -12.25
N ILE A 38 -8.25 -7.45 -11.16
CA ILE A 38 -7.11 -7.28 -10.25
C ILE A 38 -7.13 -8.38 -9.18
N ASP A 39 -8.28 -8.58 -8.55
CA ASP A 39 -8.41 -9.48 -7.41
C ASP A 39 -8.12 -10.94 -7.79
N GLU A 40 -8.52 -11.38 -8.96
CA GLU A 40 -8.22 -12.72 -9.51
C GLU A 40 -6.72 -12.98 -9.74
N ARG A 41 -5.91 -11.93 -9.87
CA ARG A 41 -4.44 -12.04 -10.02
C ARG A 41 -3.72 -12.10 -8.68
N LEU A 42 -4.42 -11.83 -7.58
CA LEU A 42 -3.85 -11.78 -6.25
C LEU A 42 -4.20 -13.05 -5.46
N PRO A 43 -3.25 -13.70 -4.79
CA PRO A 43 -3.52 -14.84 -3.93
C PRO A 43 -4.59 -14.49 -2.89
N GLY A 44 -5.62 -15.31 -2.82
CA GLY A 44 -6.75 -15.08 -1.92
C GLY A 44 -7.71 -13.96 -2.33
N GLY A 45 -7.51 -13.32 -3.51
CA GLY A 45 -8.41 -12.30 -4.03
C GLY A 45 -8.16 -10.88 -3.51
N GLY A 46 -6.94 -10.56 -3.07
CA GLY A 46 -6.61 -9.22 -2.59
C GLY A 46 -5.20 -9.09 -2.01
N LEU A 47 -4.89 -7.93 -1.46
CA LEU A 47 -3.63 -7.71 -0.73
C LEU A 47 -3.70 -8.42 0.61
N ALA A 48 -2.73 -9.28 0.90
CA ALA A 48 -2.69 -10.04 2.14
C ALA A 48 -2.46 -9.14 3.36
N TYR A 49 -3.29 -9.27 4.38
CA TYR A 49 -2.95 -8.79 5.71
C TYR A 49 -1.80 -9.61 6.29
N GLY A 50 -1.07 -9.06 7.27
CA GLY A 50 0.13 -9.72 7.79
C GLY A 50 1.26 -9.79 6.76
N ALA A 51 1.28 -8.88 5.79
CA ALA A 51 2.29 -8.83 4.76
C ALA A 51 2.69 -7.39 4.42
N ILE A 52 3.87 -7.23 3.85
CA ILE A 52 4.30 -5.95 3.27
C ILE A 52 4.12 -5.98 1.75
N HIS A 53 3.67 -4.85 1.20
CA HIS A 53 3.48 -4.61 -0.22
C HIS A 53 4.23 -3.35 -0.64
N GLU A 54 4.94 -3.39 -1.76
CA GLU A 54 5.71 -2.26 -2.27
C GLU A 54 4.98 -1.53 -3.39
N PHE A 55 5.04 -0.21 -3.37
CA PHE A 55 4.51 0.69 -4.39
C PHE A 55 5.58 1.68 -4.81
N ALA A 56 5.77 1.84 -6.11
CA ALA A 56 6.75 2.76 -6.67
C ALA A 56 6.15 3.57 -7.81
N GLY A 57 6.67 4.77 -8.06
CA GLY A 57 6.37 5.51 -9.28
C GLY A 57 6.97 4.82 -10.51
N GLY A 58 6.29 4.84 -11.65
CA GLY A 58 6.74 4.21 -12.88
C GLY A 58 7.85 4.96 -13.60
N GLY A 59 7.85 6.28 -13.49
CA GLY A 59 8.86 7.16 -14.07
C GLY A 59 9.77 7.77 -13.02
N THR A 60 10.54 8.76 -13.45
CA THR A 60 11.54 9.44 -12.62
C THR A 60 11.05 10.74 -12.01
N GLY A 61 9.79 11.07 -12.27
CA GLY A 61 9.21 12.33 -11.87
C GLY A 61 8.48 12.27 -10.52
N ALA A 62 8.33 13.44 -9.89
CA ALA A 62 7.53 13.61 -8.68
C ALA A 62 6.05 13.19 -8.88
N ILE A 63 5.54 13.28 -10.11
CA ILE A 63 4.15 12.99 -10.46
C ILE A 63 3.83 11.51 -10.25
N ASP A 64 4.67 10.60 -10.76
CA ASP A 64 4.46 9.16 -10.58
C ASP A 64 4.67 8.74 -9.11
N GLY A 65 5.63 9.39 -8.42
CA GLY A 65 5.81 9.20 -6.98
C GLY A 65 4.58 9.62 -6.16
N ALA A 66 3.95 10.73 -6.53
CA ALA A 66 2.70 11.17 -5.92
C ALA A 66 1.54 10.21 -6.24
N ALA A 67 1.46 9.69 -7.47
CA ALA A 67 0.46 8.69 -7.84
C ALA A 67 0.62 7.40 -7.02
N ALA A 68 1.84 6.92 -6.82
CA ALA A 68 2.11 5.76 -5.97
C ALA A 68 1.70 6.02 -4.51
N ALA A 69 1.93 7.22 -3.97
CA ALA A 69 1.49 7.60 -2.62
C ALA A 69 -0.05 7.66 -2.53
N LEU A 70 -0.73 8.22 -3.53
CA LEU A 70 -2.19 8.25 -3.57
C LEU A 70 -2.81 6.86 -3.75
N PHE A 71 -2.16 5.98 -4.52
CA PHE A 71 -2.58 4.59 -4.66
C PHE A 71 -2.49 3.87 -3.31
N ALA A 72 -1.36 3.99 -2.60
CA ALA A 72 -1.18 3.42 -1.26
C ALA A 72 -2.16 4.03 -0.24
N ALA A 73 -2.43 5.33 -0.32
CA ALA A 73 -3.43 6.00 0.52
C ALA A 73 -4.84 5.43 0.28
N GLY A 74 -5.24 5.21 -0.98
CA GLY A 74 -6.50 4.56 -1.31
C GLY A 74 -6.59 3.12 -0.80
N VAL A 75 -5.49 2.37 -0.83
CA VAL A 75 -5.43 1.04 -0.19
C VAL A 75 -5.62 1.17 1.32
N ALA A 76 -4.86 2.05 1.99
CA ALA A 76 -4.95 2.29 3.43
C ALA A 76 -6.35 2.80 3.86
N ALA A 77 -6.99 3.63 3.04
CA ALA A 77 -8.33 4.16 3.30
C ALA A 77 -9.39 3.07 3.48
N ARG A 78 -9.25 1.95 2.76
CA ARG A 78 -10.19 0.82 2.80
C ARG A 78 -9.96 -0.13 3.98
N THR A 79 -8.90 0.04 4.75
CA THR A 79 -8.70 -0.68 6.01
C THR A 79 -9.55 -0.07 7.12
N THR A 80 -9.71 -0.79 8.21
CA THR A 80 -10.39 -0.28 9.42
C THR A 80 -9.37 0.17 10.46
N GLY A 81 -9.66 1.24 11.21
CA GLY A 81 -8.82 1.74 12.29
C GLY A 81 -7.78 2.77 11.84
N VAL A 82 -6.82 3.02 12.71
CA VAL A 82 -5.78 4.03 12.54
C VAL A 82 -4.72 3.57 11.55
N VAL A 83 -4.22 4.50 10.75
CA VAL A 83 -3.09 4.29 9.84
C VAL A 83 -1.89 5.05 10.39
N VAL A 84 -0.77 4.40 10.54
CA VAL A 84 0.51 5.05 10.85
C VAL A 84 1.26 5.29 9.55
N TRP A 85 1.69 6.55 9.31
CA TRP A 85 2.42 6.93 8.13
C TRP A 85 3.81 7.46 8.51
N CYS A 86 4.83 6.66 8.25
CA CYS A 86 6.23 6.95 8.57
C CYS A 86 6.92 7.60 7.36
N LEU A 87 7.53 8.77 7.56
CA LEU A 87 8.19 9.53 6.50
C LEU A 87 9.40 10.31 7.06
N ALA A 88 10.35 10.59 6.19
CA ALA A 88 11.48 11.45 6.51
C ALA A 88 11.33 12.87 5.98
N ARG A 89 10.28 13.14 5.20
CA ARG A 89 10.02 14.44 4.59
C ARG A 89 8.56 14.80 4.71
N PRO A 90 8.25 15.93 5.35
CA PRO A 90 6.89 16.41 5.50
C PRO A 90 6.39 17.11 4.23
N ASP A 91 6.53 16.48 3.06
CA ASP A 91 6.09 17.01 1.76
C ASP A 91 4.77 16.38 1.27
N LEU A 92 4.10 15.61 2.13
CA LEU A 92 2.77 15.07 1.86
C LEU A 92 1.71 16.15 1.90
N PHE A 93 0.85 16.16 0.89
CA PHE A 93 -0.32 17.03 0.85
C PHE A 93 -1.54 16.29 1.39
N ALA A 94 -1.83 16.45 2.68
CA ALA A 94 -2.92 15.74 3.37
C ALA A 94 -4.30 15.87 2.68
N PRO A 95 -4.71 17.02 2.07
CA PRO A 95 -5.96 17.09 1.31
C PRO A 95 -6.00 16.14 0.10
N ALA A 96 -4.86 15.84 -0.54
CA ALA A 96 -4.84 14.87 -1.63
C ALA A 96 -5.03 13.45 -1.12
N LEU A 97 -4.50 13.10 0.06
CA LEU A 97 -4.73 11.81 0.71
C LEU A 97 -6.20 11.66 1.11
N ALA A 98 -6.83 12.73 1.63
CA ALA A 98 -8.25 12.75 1.93
C ALA A 98 -9.10 12.57 0.66
N GLY A 99 -8.71 13.19 -0.46
CA GLY A 99 -9.32 13.00 -1.78
C GLY A 99 -9.22 11.56 -2.29
N ALA A 100 -8.17 10.82 -1.89
CA ALA A 100 -8.02 9.38 -2.14
C ALA A 100 -8.69 8.49 -1.07
N GLY A 101 -9.48 9.07 -0.17
CA GLY A 101 -10.27 8.38 0.85
C GLY A 101 -9.59 8.24 2.21
N LEU A 102 -8.32 8.59 2.36
CA LEU A 102 -7.63 8.51 3.64
C LEU A 102 -7.76 9.83 4.42
N HIS A 103 -8.77 9.89 5.27
CA HIS A 103 -9.04 11.06 6.10
C HIS A 103 -7.97 11.30 7.16
N PRO A 104 -7.61 12.55 7.46
CA PRO A 104 -6.53 12.91 8.39
C PRO A 104 -6.80 12.48 9.84
N ASP A 105 -8.05 12.36 10.26
CA ASP A 105 -8.46 11.86 11.58
C ASP A 105 -8.10 10.38 11.81
N ARG A 106 -7.78 9.66 10.73
CA ARG A 106 -7.35 8.27 10.77
C ARG A 106 -5.83 8.10 10.69
N VAL A 107 -5.05 9.19 10.52
CA VAL A 107 -3.63 9.10 10.22
C VAL A 107 -2.79 9.67 11.34
N ILE A 108 -1.85 8.87 11.83
CA ILE A 108 -0.76 9.33 12.70
C ILE A 108 0.49 9.42 11.83
N TYR A 109 1.00 10.65 11.66
CA TYR A 109 2.27 10.87 10.95
C TYR A 109 3.44 10.73 11.92
N VAL A 110 4.41 9.90 11.54
CA VAL A 110 5.68 9.71 12.24
C VAL A 110 6.78 10.28 11.36
N GLU A 111 7.25 11.47 11.73
CA GLU A 111 8.34 12.15 11.04
C GLU A 111 9.68 11.71 11.61
N ALA A 112 10.52 11.10 10.80
CA ALA A 112 11.85 10.67 11.16
C ALA A 112 12.91 11.62 10.55
N VAL A 113 13.98 11.89 11.30
CA VAL A 113 15.07 12.75 10.82
C VAL A 113 15.86 12.10 9.69
N ARG A 114 15.93 10.76 9.68
CA ARG A 114 16.69 9.97 8.71
C ARG A 114 15.82 8.84 8.15
N GLU A 115 16.13 8.45 6.93
CA GLU A 115 15.43 7.37 6.23
C GLU A 115 15.50 6.02 6.97
N GLU A 116 16.63 5.74 7.62
CA GLU A 116 16.81 4.52 8.41
C GLU A 116 15.78 4.43 9.55
N HIS A 117 15.53 5.57 10.22
CA HIS A 117 14.54 5.64 11.32
C HIS A 117 13.10 5.53 10.82
N VAL A 118 12.81 5.83 9.54
CA VAL A 118 11.48 5.58 8.94
C VAL A 118 11.18 4.08 8.95
N LEU A 119 12.15 3.25 8.54
CA LEU A 119 11.96 1.80 8.49
C LEU A 119 11.93 1.18 9.89
N GLU A 120 12.67 1.74 10.84
CA GLU A 120 12.60 1.33 12.27
C GLU A 120 11.24 1.67 12.88
N ALA A 121 10.74 2.88 12.68
CA ALA A 121 9.41 3.29 13.13
C ALA A 121 8.30 2.45 12.49
N CYS A 122 8.45 2.11 11.20
CA CYS A 122 7.56 1.21 10.49
C CYS A 122 7.55 -0.19 11.13
N GLU A 123 8.71 -0.74 11.48
CA GLU A 123 8.82 -2.04 12.12
C GLU A 123 8.12 -2.05 13.48
N GLU A 124 8.35 -1.04 14.31
CA GLU A 124 7.69 -0.92 15.61
C GLU A 124 6.17 -0.76 15.48
N ALA A 125 5.70 0.06 14.54
CA ALA A 125 4.27 0.20 14.27
C ALA A 125 3.63 -1.11 13.77
N LEU A 126 4.32 -1.87 12.90
CA LEU A 126 3.87 -3.18 12.47
C LEU A 126 3.80 -4.17 13.64
N ARG A 127 4.80 -4.18 14.54
CA ARG A 127 4.81 -5.05 15.73
C ARG A 127 3.71 -4.71 16.72
N PHE A 128 3.41 -3.42 16.86
CA PHE A 128 2.35 -2.98 17.78
C PHE A 128 1.02 -3.63 17.47
N GLY A 129 0.68 -3.78 16.18
CA GLY A 129 -0.57 -4.38 15.73
C GLY A 129 -1.80 -3.51 16.02
N GLY A 130 -3.00 -4.06 15.78
CA GLY A 130 -4.25 -3.32 16.01
C GLY A 130 -4.49 -2.12 15.09
N LEU A 131 -3.56 -1.83 14.18
CA LEU A 131 -3.64 -0.76 13.20
C LEU A 131 -4.37 -1.22 11.93
N GLY A 132 -4.96 -0.28 11.21
CA GLY A 132 -5.53 -0.53 9.89
C GLY A 132 -4.45 -0.86 8.88
N ALA A 133 -3.43 0.00 8.81
CA ALA A 133 -2.24 -0.19 7.99
C ALA A 133 -1.06 0.59 8.56
N VAL A 134 0.15 0.20 8.17
CA VAL A 134 1.37 0.98 8.37
C VAL A 134 1.95 1.32 7.01
N VAL A 135 2.13 2.60 6.74
CA VAL A 135 2.74 3.12 5.51
C VAL A 135 4.13 3.64 5.83
N ALA A 136 5.12 3.31 5.03
CA ALA A 136 6.47 3.86 5.15
C ALA A 136 6.98 4.35 3.79
N GLU A 137 7.59 5.54 3.78
CA GLU A 137 8.23 6.10 2.60
C GLU A 137 9.75 5.87 2.68
N ALA A 138 10.29 5.12 1.73
CA ALA A 138 11.71 4.77 1.73
C ALA A 138 12.30 4.80 0.31
N VAL A 139 13.52 5.29 0.16
CA VAL A 139 14.27 5.20 -1.10
C VAL A 139 14.76 3.77 -1.30
N ARG A 140 15.35 3.18 -0.26
CA ARG A 140 15.93 1.83 -0.31
C ARG A 140 15.21 0.89 0.64
N LEU A 141 15.08 -0.36 0.22
CA LEU A 141 14.53 -1.43 1.06
C LEU A 141 15.42 -2.68 0.96
N PRO A 142 16.48 -2.76 1.78
CA PRO A 142 17.36 -3.92 1.81
C PRO A 142 16.62 -5.21 2.17
N MET A 143 17.08 -6.35 1.63
CA MET A 143 16.46 -7.65 1.87
C MET A 143 16.33 -7.97 3.37
N VAL A 144 17.35 -7.68 4.17
CA VAL A 144 17.33 -7.95 5.62
C VAL A 144 16.25 -7.14 6.31
N VAL A 145 16.13 -5.85 5.97
CA VAL A 145 15.11 -4.97 6.54
C VAL A 145 13.72 -5.41 6.10
N SER A 146 13.52 -5.70 4.80
CA SER A 146 12.24 -6.17 4.29
C SER A 146 11.77 -7.46 4.94
N ARG A 147 12.69 -8.38 5.29
CA ARG A 147 12.36 -9.59 6.05
C ARG A 147 11.90 -9.29 7.47
N ARG A 148 12.57 -8.34 8.15
CA ARG A 148 12.16 -7.91 9.50
C ARG A 148 10.76 -7.30 9.49
N LEU A 149 10.48 -6.39 8.52
CA LEU A 149 9.15 -5.80 8.34
C LEU A 149 8.10 -6.86 8.04
N GLN A 150 8.41 -7.83 7.16
CA GLN A 150 7.50 -8.92 6.82
C GLN A 150 7.18 -9.76 8.06
N LEU A 151 8.16 -10.13 8.87
CA LEU A 151 7.95 -10.88 10.11
C LEU A 151 7.13 -10.08 11.14
N ALA A 152 7.37 -8.78 11.25
CA ALA A 152 6.59 -7.90 12.11
C ALA A 152 5.12 -7.83 11.66
N ALA A 153 4.88 -7.71 10.36
CA ALA A 153 3.54 -7.73 9.78
C ALA A 153 2.85 -9.08 10.01
N GLU A 154 3.53 -10.20 9.77
CA GLU A 154 3.01 -11.56 10.00
C GLU A 154 2.60 -11.76 11.46
N GLY A 155 3.46 -11.34 12.40
CA GLY A 155 3.19 -11.50 13.84
C GLY A 155 1.99 -10.72 14.35
N SER A 156 1.65 -9.58 13.73
CA SER A 156 0.54 -8.73 14.14
C SER A 156 -0.71 -8.84 13.27
N GLY A 157 -0.59 -9.42 12.07
CA GLY A 157 -1.64 -9.41 11.06
C GLY A 157 -1.88 -8.02 10.44
N THR A 158 -0.96 -7.06 10.59
CA THR A 158 -1.12 -5.69 10.08
C THR A 158 -0.70 -5.60 8.62
N LEU A 159 -1.40 -4.78 7.82
CA LEU A 159 -1.05 -4.49 6.43
C LEU A 159 0.10 -3.48 6.39
N GLY A 160 1.22 -3.83 5.79
CA GLY A 160 2.35 -2.94 5.56
C GLY A 160 2.42 -2.45 4.12
N LEU A 161 2.53 -1.13 3.91
CA LEU A 161 2.59 -0.50 2.59
C LEU A 161 3.89 0.30 2.49
N ILE A 162 4.82 -0.14 1.67
CA ILE A 162 6.12 0.51 1.51
C ILE A 162 6.13 1.29 0.20
N ILE A 163 6.16 2.61 0.29
CA ILE A 163 6.22 3.50 -0.86
C ILE A 163 7.68 3.78 -1.17
N ARG A 164 8.11 3.40 -2.38
CA ARG A 164 9.46 3.64 -2.85
C ARG A 164 9.54 5.01 -3.48
N ARG A 165 10.20 5.94 -2.78
CA ARG A 165 10.32 7.35 -3.20
C ARG A 165 11.76 7.72 -3.46
N TRP A 166 12.19 7.63 -4.69
CA TRP A 166 13.52 8.09 -5.11
C TRP A 166 13.50 9.52 -5.67
N ARG A 167 14.61 10.19 -5.54
CA ARG A 167 14.83 11.55 -6.07
C ARG A 167 15.55 11.54 -7.40
N ARG A 168 16.37 10.51 -7.64
CA ARG A 168 17.23 10.36 -8.79
C ARG A 168 16.94 9.06 -9.48
N GLN A 169 17.10 9.05 -10.81
CA GLN A 169 16.96 7.84 -11.62
C GLN A 169 17.83 6.69 -11.10
N THR A 170 19.05 7.01 -10.63
CA THR A 170 19.98 6.01 -10.11
C THR A 170 19.47 5.27 -8.86
N GLU A 171 18.64 5.92 -8.07
CA GLU A 171 18.02 5.32 -6.88
C GLU A 171 16.91 4.34 -7.25
N ALA A 172 16.25 4.54 -8.40
CA ALA A 172 15.21 3.66 -8.92
C ALA A 172 15.71 2.24 -9.22
N ALA A 173 17.01 2.08 -9.49
CA ALA A 173 17.62 0.78 -9.73
C ALA A 173 17.48 -0.16 -8.53
N ASP A 174 17.41 0.37 -7.29
CA ASP A 174 17.19 -0.42 -6.09
C ASP A 174 15.84 -1.17 -6.09
N PHE A 175 14.84 -0.65 -6.79
CA PHE A 175 13.53 -1.30 -6.92
C PHE A 175 13.60 -2.63 -7.72
N GLY A 176 14.66 -2.84 -8.50
CA GLY A 176 14.94 -4.12 -9.17
C GLY A 176 15.41 -5.23 -8.23
N HIS A 177 15.97 -4.88 -7.07
CA HIS A 177 16.50 -5.87 -6.13
C HIS A 177 15.37 -6.65 -5.44
N PRO A 178 15.58 -7.94 -5.13
CA PRO A 178 14.61 -8.75 -4.45
C PRO A 178 14.37 -8.26 -3.01
N THR A 179 13.12 -8.36 -2.55
CA THR A 179 12.69 -8.07 -1.18
C THR A 179 11.74 -9.16 -0.69
N ALA A 180 11.41 -9.14 0.59
CA ALA A 180 10.47 -10.07 1.20
C ALA A 180 8.99 -9.72 0.94
N SER A 181 8.71 -8.61 0.23
CA SER A 181 7.36 -8.13 -0.02
C SER A 181 6.48 -9.16 -0.74
N ALA A 182 5.23 -9.28 -0.32
CA ALA A 182 4.26 -10.19 -0.91
C ALA A 182 3.87 -9.77 -2.34
N SER A 183 3.76 -8.46 -2.60
CA SER A 183 3.55 -7.91 -3.94
C SER A 183 4.35 -6.63 -4.16
N ARG A 184 4.63 -6.32 -5.44
CA ARG A 184 5.35 -5.12 -5.86
C ARG A 184 4.64 -4.50 -7.05
N TRP A 185 4.33 -3.21 -6.91
CA TRP A 185 3.55 -2.45 -7.85
C TRP A 185 4.32 -1.24 -8.38
N ARG A 186 4.13 -0.95 -9.65
CA ARG A 186 4.60 0.28 -10.28
C ARG A 186 3.40 1.07 -10.75
N ILE A 187 3.34 2.35 -10.40
CA ILE A 187 2.22 3.23 -10.72
C ILE A 187 2.72 4.36 -11.59
N SER A 188 2.22 4.41 -12.81
CA SER A 188 2.53 5.46 -13.79
C SER A 188 1.29 6.29 -14.09
N VAL A 189 1.46 7.60 -14.17
CA VAL A 189 0.37 8.51 -14.54
C VAL A 189 0.11 8.41 -16.03
N LEU A 190 -1.15 8.30 -16.40
CA LEU A 190 -1.64 8.37 -17.78
C LEU A 190 -2.44 9.66 -18.00
N PRO A 191 -2.54 10.15 -19.24
CA PRO A 191 -3.46 11.23 -19.56
C PRO A 191 -4.89 10.89 -19.13
N SER A 192 -5.60 11.86 -18.55
CA SER A 192 -7.02 11.71 -18.23
C SER A 192 -7.86 11.57 -19.50
N GLN A 193 -9.01 10.93 -19.41
CA GLN A 193 -9.94 10.90 -20.54
C GLN A 193 -10.44 12.30 -20.85
N PRO A 194 -10.57 12.66 -22.14
CA PRO A 194 -11.19 13.90 -22.54
C PRO A 194 -12.63 13.96 -22.02
N LEU A 195 -13.01 15.08 -21.45
CA LEU A 195 -14.39 15.33 -21.07
C LEU A 195 -15.17 15.93 -22.26
N PRO A 196 -16.48 15.70 -22.37
CA PRO A 196 -17.32 16.32 -23.40
C PRO A 196 -17.48 17.84 -23.20
N VAL A 197 -16.99 18.36 -22.09
CA VAL A 197 -16.98 19.78 -21.73
C VAL A 197 -15.56 20.18 -21.30
N PRO A 198 -15.18 21.48 -21.39
CA PRO A 198 -13.91 21.95 -20.86
C PRO A 198 -13.76 21.61 -19.37
N GLY A 199 -12.67 20.91 -19.03
CA GLY A 199 -12.42 20.50 -17.64
C GLY A 199 -11.28 19.48 -17.56
N VAL A 200 -10.89 19.11 -16.34
CA VAL A 200 -9.91 18.06 -16.05
C VAL A 200 -10.66 16.79 -15.65
N GLY A 201 -10.48 15.75 -16.45
CA GLY A 201 -11.01 14.42 -16.15
C GLY A 201 -10.34 13.79 -14.94
N ARG A 202 -10.89 12.69 -14.47
CA ARG A 202 -10.30 11.90 -13.38
C ARG A 202 -8.91 11.43 -13.81
N ALA A 203 -7.96 11.48 -12.88
CA ALA A 203 -6.61 10.97 -13.13
C ALA A 203 -6.66 9.46 -13.45
N ARG A 204 -5.81 9.02 -14.37
CA ARG A 204 -5.69 7.61 -14.77
C ARG A 204 -4.28 7.14 -14.48
N TRP A 205 -4.18 5.89 -14.11
CA TRP A 205 -2.91 5.25 -13.79
C TRP A 205 -2.77 3.92 -14.53
N LEU A 206 -1.55 3.65 -14.99
CA LEU A 206 -1.11 2.30 -15.28
C LEU A 206 -0.58 1.71 -13.97
N ALA A 207 -1.29 0.74 -13.44
CA ALA A 207 -0.90 -0.03 -12.26
C ALA A 207 -0.32 -1.37 -12.73
N GLU A 208 1.00 -1.51 -12.66
CA GLU A 208 1.72 -2.71 -13.06
C GLU A 208 2.01 -3.55 -11.81
N LEU A 209 1.44 -4.74 -11.71
CA LEU A 209 1.82 -5.75 -10.74
C LEU A 209 3.09 -6.45 -11.24
N ILE A 210 4.27 -5.92 -10.84
CA ILE A 210 5.56 -6.42 -11.33
C ILE A 210 5.88 -7.78 -10.75
N ARG A 211 5.54 -7.99 -9.49
CA ARG A 211 5.82 -9.23 -8.77
C ARG A 211 4.76 -9.50 -7.72
N ILE A 212 4.42 -10.78 -7.61
CA ILE A 212 3.60 -11.30 -6.52
C ILE A 212 4.10 -12.68 -6.11
N LYS A 213 4.00 -13.04 -4.83
CA LYS A 213 4.24 -14.40 -4.37
C LYS A 213 3.17 -15.31 -4.95
N ALA A 214 3.58 -16.37 -5.64
CA ALA A 214 2.70 -17.39 -6.20
C ALA A 214 1.65 -16.86 -7.21
N GLY A 215 2.05 -15.94 -8.09
CA GLY A 215 1.21 -15.41 -9.16
C GLY A 215 2.05 -14.81 -10.29
N ASP A 216 1.36 -14.36 -11.34
CA ASP A 216 1.96 -13.76 -12.52
C ASP A 216 1.86 -12.24 -12.48
N SER A 217 2.80 -11.57 -13.15
CA SER A 217 2.73 -10.12 -13.40
C SER A 217 1.53 -9.77 -14.26
N ALA A 218 0.96 -8.59 -14.04
CA ALA A 218 -0.18 -8.08 -14.80
C ALA A 218 -0.20 -6.55 -14.79
N ASP A 219 -0.81 -5.97 -15.81
CA ASP A 219 -0.94 -4.53 -15.97
C ASP A 219 -2.42 -4.13 -16.03
N PHE A 220 -2.75 -3.03 -15.38
CA PHE A 220 -4.13 -2.54 -15.27
C PHE A 220 -4.17 -1.04 -15.53
N ILE A 221 -5.10 -0.61 -16.40
CA ILE A 221 -5.41 0.81 -16.55
C ILE A 221 -6.61 1.11 -15.64
N VAL A 222 -6.36 1.95 -14.64
CA VAL A 222 -7.35 2.31 -13.64
C VAL A 222 -7.53 3.82 -13.54
N GLU A 223 -8.72 4.26 -13.18
CA GLU A 223 -8.95 5.61 -12.67
C GLU A 223 -8.48 5.70 -11.22
N ALA A 224 -7.93 6.85 -10.87
CA ALA A 224 -7.44 7.13 -9.53
C ALA A 224 -8.49 6.89 -8.44
N CYS A 225 -8.05 6.69 -7.22
CA CYS A 225 -8.92 6.46 -6.07
C CYS A 225 -9.94 7.59 -5.88
N ASP A 226 -11.15 7.24 -5.53
CA ASP A 226 -12.19 8.18 -5.09
C ASP A 226 -12.09 8.47 -3.58
N GLY A 227 -12.98 9.33 -3.08
CA GLY A 227 -13.05 9.69 -1.67
C GLY A 227 -13.35 8.52 -0.69
N GLN A 228 -13.48 7.30 -1.21
CA GLN A 228 -13.59 6.06 -0.43
C GLN A 228 -12.40 5.11 -0.66
N GLY A 229 -11.36 5.57 -1.35
CA GLY A 229 -10.18 4.77 -1.67
C GLY A 229 -10.40 3.72 -2.76
N ARG A 230 -11.47 3.82 -3.54
CA ARG A 230 -11.83 2.84 -4.57
C ARG A 230 -11.29 3.24 -5.93
N LEU A 231 -10.62 2.32 -6.58
CA LEU A 231 -10.24 2.39 -7.98
C LEU A 231 -11.42 2.02 -8.89
N ARG A 232 -11.34 2.39 -10.16
CA ARG A 232 -12.22 1.89 -11.23
C ARG A 232 -11.38 1.45 -12.42
N ILE A 233 -11.83 0.44 -13.16
CA ILE A 233 -11.25 0.13 -14.47
C ILE A 233 -11.63 1.25 -15.43
N SER A 234 -10.66 1.73 -16.19
CA SER A 234 -10.93 2.69 -17.26
C SER A 234 -11.73 2.03 -18.37
N SER A 235 -12.78 2.68 -18.87
CA SER A 235 -13.67 2.14 -19.91
C SER A 235 -12.95 1.77 -21.21
N ASP A 236 -11.82 2.41 -21.53
CA ASP A 236 -11.01 2.07 -22.72
C ASP A 236 -10.35 0.69 -22.62
N ALA A 237 -10.19 0.13 -21.41
CA ALA A 237 -9.64 -1.21 -21.20
C ALA A 237 -10.69 -2.32 -21.45
N ALA A 238 -11.97 -1.99 -21.48
CA ALA A 238 -13.04 -2.93 -21.75
C ALA A 238 -13.12 -3.33 -23.23
N ASP A 239 -12.57 -2.52 -24.14
CA ASP A 239 -12.60 -2.77 -25.60
C ASP A 239 -11.44 -3.65 -26.12
N GLY A 240 -10.65 -4.26 -25.26
CA GLY A 240 -9.71 -5.33 -25.64
C GLY A 240 -8.55 -4.92 -26.58
N SER A 241 -8.30 -3.62 -26.83
CA SER A 241 -7.34 -3.14 -27.81
C SER A 241 -5.98 -2.72 -27.26
N TYR A 242 -5.54 -3.29 -26.13
CA TYR A 242 -4.15 -3.13 -25.72
C TYR A 242 -3.29 -4.31 -26.19
N GLN A 243 -2.73 -4.18 -27.39
CA GLN A 243 -1.66 -5.05 -27.86
C GLN A 243 -0.43 -4.83 -26.95
N THR A 244 -0.02 -5.91 -26.31
CA THR A 244 1.24 -6.03 -25.56
C THR A 244 2.40 -5.57 -26.45
N ARG A 245 2.97 -4.39 -26.19
CA ARG A 245 4.28 -4.05 -26.76
C ARG A 245 5.32 -4.93 -26.07
N ARG A 246 5.57 -6.10 -26.63
CA ARG A 246 6.81 -6.85 -26.36
C ARG A 246 7.95 -5.95 -26.80
N SER A 247 8.76 -5.50 -25.86
CA SER A 247 10.06 -4.90 -26.13
C SER A 247 10.96 -5.99 -26.72
N VAL A 248 11.12 -5.97 -28.03
CA VAL A 248 12.21 -6.63 -28.74
C VAL A 248 13.46 -5.82 -28.41
N HIS A 249 14.25 -6.30 -27.46
CA HIS A 249 15.65 -5.94 -27.36
C HIS A 249 16.41 -7.02 -28.15
N SER A 250 16.70 -6.73 -29.40
CA SER A 250 17.73 -7.39 -30.21
C SER A 250 18.82 -6.36 -30.46
N GLY A 251 20.06 -6.73 -30.21
CA GLY A 251 21.26 -6.00 -30.58
C GLY A 251 22.15 -5.62 -29.41
#